data_8330bc68fc12fb139280d892db7254fc
#
_entry.id   8330bc68fc12fb139280d892db7254fc
#
_cell.length_a   1.000
_cell.length_b   1.000
_cell.length_c   1.000
_cell.angle_alpha   90.00
_cell.angle_beta   90.00
_cell.angle_gamma   90.00
#
_symmetry.space_group_name_H-M   'P 1'
#
loop_
_entity.id
_entity.type
_entity.pdbx_description
1 polymer ?
#
loop_
_entity_poly.entity_id
_entity_poly.type
_entity_poly.pdbx_seq_one_letter_code
_entity_poly.pdbx_strand_id
1 'polypeptide(L)'
;WDVDEDGIFGVDRSLVFPMLRTIPNDTHGSLMLRQNLDVVSQLRINNNNFLTFKARTVELNGAMRVVEEHRQGDYGLEVDRVIFPAMEEPAMCERYVARNTGSVAYALQIPELEQTIETDPARGVEGSYRIVSRVHGGGVYTVEPGDSVVFSLVIEALAKDDAEVAASADDMWAERKAFLDAVDDNLVLDTPDD
;
A
#
# COMPACT_ATOMS: atom_id res chain seq x y z
N TRP A 1 10.34 0.14 -8.09
CA TRP A 1 9.99 -1.29 -7.95
C TRP A 1 10.84 -2.14 -8.88
N ASP A 2 11.03 -3.38 -8.54
CA ASP A 2 11.71 -4.38 -9.35
C ASP A 2 11.07 -5.76 -9.09
N VAL A 3 11.33 -6.69 -9.98
CA VAL A 3 11.08 -8.12 -9.79
C VAL A 3 12.40 -8.82 -10.03
N ASP A 4 12.89 -9.53 -9.03
CA ASP A 4 14.19 -10.19 -9.12
C ASP A 4 14.16 -11.47 -9.98
N GLU A 5 15.31 -12.14 -10.14
CA GLU A 5 15.46 -13.37 -10.94
C GLU A 5 14.61 -14.53 -10.39
N ASP A 6 14.27 -14.53 -9.10
CA ASP A 6 13.41 -15.51 -8.45
C ASP A 6 11.92 -15.18 -8.57
N GLY A 7 11.59 -14.00 -9.12
CA GLY A 7 10.23 -13.50 -9.26
C GLY A 7 9.70 -12.79 -8.02
N ILE A 8 10.56 -12.41 -7.07
CA ILE A 8 10.19 -11.68 -5.87
C ILE A 8 10.00 -10.21 -6.20
N PHE A 9 8.85 -9.65 -5.83
CA PHE A 9 8.56 -8.23 -6.02
C PHE A 9 9.13 -7.39 -4.89
N GLY A 10 9.92 -6.38 -5.25
CA GLY A 10 10.45 -5.35 -4.37
C GLY A 10 9.86 -3.98 -4.66
N VAL A 11 9.54 -3.22 -3.62
CA VAL A 11 9.08 -1.84 -3.75
C VAL A 11 9.75 -0.94 -2.71
N ASP A 12 10.39 0.12 -3.21
CA ASP A 12 10.98 1.19 -2.40
C ASP A 12 10.07 2.42 -2.52
N ARG A 13 9.62 2.97 -1.40
CA ARG A 13 8.64 4.06 -1.38
C ARG A 13 9.34 5.37 -1.06
N SER A 14 9.24 6.32 -1.97
CA SER A 14 9.58 7.71 -1.72
C SER A 14 8.30 8.54 -1.80
N LEU A 15 7.78 8.96 -0.67
CA LEU A 15 6.56 9.73 -0.55
C LEU A 15 6.90 11.21 -0.42
N VAL A 16 6.16 12.05 -1.13
CA VAL A 16 6.26 13.51 -1.04
C VAL A 16 4.91 14.05 -0.61
N PHE A 17 4.92 14.84 0.46
CA PHE A 17 3.75 15.52 0.99
C PHE A 17 3.84 17.02 0.68
N PRO A 18 3.27 17.50 -0.43
CA PRO A 18 3.50 18.86 -0.92
C PRO A 18 2.98 19.95 -0.01
N MET A 19 1.96 19.65 0.79
CA MET A 19 1.35 20.61 1.73
C MET A 19 2.20 20.81 2.98
N LEU A 20 3.06 19.86 3.34
CA LEU A 20 3.94 19.93 4.49
C LEU A 20 5.31 20.48 4.06
N ARG A 21 5.56 21.74 4.40
CA ARG A 21 6.76 22.45 3.94
C ARG A 21 7.92 22.26 4.90
N THR A 22 9.10 21.99 4.34
CA THR A 22 10.35 21.89 5.11
C THR A 22 11.28 23.05 4.79
N ILE A 23 12.26 23.30 5.67
CA ILE A 23 13.28 24.33 5.52
C ILE A 23 14.63 23.60 5.29
N PRO A 24 14.97 23.18 4.07
CA PRO A 24 16.29 22.69 3.75
C PRO A 24 17.20 23.84 3.34
N ASN A 25 18.19 24.17 4.16
CA ASN A 25 19.13 25.26 3.92
C ASN A 25 18.39 26.60 3.62
N ASP A 26 18.50 27.09 2.38
CA ASP A 26 17.94 28.38 1.97
C ASP A 26 16.67 28.24 1.09
N THR A 27 16.16 27.04 0.89
CA THR A 27 15.00 26.80 0.04
C THR A 27 13.92 26.00 0.77
N HIS A 28 12.65 26.33 0.51
CA HIS A 28 11.52 25.57 1.07
C HIS A 28 11.25 24.35 0.17
N GLY A 29 11.40 23.16 0.76
CA GLY A 29 11.04 21.90 0.14
C GLY A 29 9.72 21.35 0.68
N SER A 30 9.26 20.26 0.10
CA SER A 30 8.17 19.45 0.65
C SER A 30 8.73 18.38 1.58
N LEU A 31 7.92 17.94 2.55
CA LEU A 31 8.28 16.79 3.36
C LEU A 31 8.42 15.56 2.47
N MET A 32 9.56 14.90 2.58
CA MET A 32 9.84 13.65 1.89
C MET A 32 10.08 12.54 2.91
N LEU A 33 9.42 11.42 2.71
CA LEU A 33 9.61 10.21 3.49
C LEU A 33 10.09 9.09 2.58
N ARG A 34 11.18 8.44 2.96
CA ARG A 34 11.60 7.18 2.37
C ARG A 34 11.28 6.07 3.35
N GLN A 35 10.45 5.12 2.93
CA GLN A 35 10.00 4.04 3.80
C GLN A 35 9.99 2.70 3.07
N ASN A 36 10.70 1.75 3.66
CA ASN A 36 10.75 0.37 3.18
C ASN A 36 9.95 -0.51 4.15
N LEU A 37 8.61 -0.49 3.99
CA LEU A 37 7.67 -1.26 4.79
C LEU A 37 6.94 -2.24 3.89
N ASP A 38 7.24 -3.53 4.01
CA ASP A 38 6.57 -4.57 3.26
C ASP A 38 5.68 -5.40 4.18
N VAL A 39 4.35 -5.28 3.99
CA VAL A 39 3.35 -5.99 4.77
C VAL A 39 3.22 -7.44 4.28
N VAL A 40 3.41 -7.69 2.96
CA VAL A 40 3.25 -9.02 2.37
C VAL A 40 4.28 -10.00 2.94
N SER A 41 5.53 -9.55 3.13
CA SER A 41 6.59 -10.39 3.72
C SER A 41 6.34 -10.75 5.20
N GLN A 42 5.42 -10.07 5.86
CA GLN A 42 5.07 -10.31 7.27
C GLN A 42 3.84 -11.20 7.46
N LEU A 43 3.16 -11.57 6.37
CA LEU A 43 2.04 -12.52 6.43
C LEU A 43 2.51 -13.89 6.93
N ARG A 44 1.62 -14.60 7.65
CA ARG A 44 1.90 -15.94 8.13
C ARG A 44 0.71 -16.87 7.88
N ILE A 45 1.00 -18.09 7.50
CA ILE A 45 0.01 -19.19 7.43
C ILE A 45 0.30 -20.15 8.57
N ASN A 46 -0.68 -20.42 9.43
CA ASN A 46 -0.55 -21.32 10.58
C ASN A 46 0.71 -21.02 11.43
N ASN A 47 0.99 -19.74 11.64
CA ASN A 47 2.17 -19.25 12.38
C ASN A 47 3.52 -19.48 11.66
N ASN A 48 3.51 -19.98 10.41
CA ASN A 48 4.71 -20.10 9.59
C ASN A 48 4.99 -18.76 8.86
N ASN A 49 6.20 -18.25 9.01
CA ASN A 49 6.65 -16.98 8.41
C ASN A 49 7.60 -17.15 7.20
N PHE A 50 7.85 -18.39 6.76
CA PHE A 50 8.69 -18.68 5.59
C PHE A 50 7.87 -18.71 4.31
N LEU A 51 7.05 -17.68 4.10
CA LEU A 51 6.27 -17.53 2.88
C LEU A 51 7.14 -16.82 1.84
N THR A 52 7.23 -17.42 0.65
CA THR A 52 7.86 -16.79 -0.51
C THR A 52 6.77 -16.43 -1.50
N PHE A 53 6.60 -15.16 -1.75
CA PHE A 53 5.64 -14.66 -2.73
C PHE A 53 6.34 -14.38 -4.07
N LYS A 54 5.73 -14.82 -5.16
CA LYS A 54 6.21 -14.54 -6.52
C LYS A 54 5.20 -13.67 -7.24
N ALA A 55 5.69 -12.61 -7.86
CA ALA A 55 4.86 -11.74 -8.68
C ALA A 55 4.34 -12.49 -9.91
N ARG A 56 3.05 -12.37 -10.15
CA ARG A 56 2.36 -12.92 -11.33
C ARG A 56 2.11 -11.83 -12.36
N THR A 57 1.63 -10.67 -11.88
CA THR A 57 1.38 -9.51 -12.71
C THR A 57 1.79 -8.24 -11.97
N VAL A 58 2.27 -7.25 -12.74
CA VAL A 58 2.46 -5.87 -12.30
C VAL A 58 1.82 -4.98 -13.34
N GLU A 59 0.82 -4.21 -12.94
CA GLU A 59 0.08 -3.31 -13.80
C GLU A 59 0.24 -1.86 -13.31
N LEU A 60 0.47 -0.94 -14.24
CA LEU A 60 0.59 0.49 -13.96
C LEU A 60 -0.46 1.23 -14.77
N ASN A 61 -1.54 1.65 -14.13
CA ASN A 61 -2.59 2.45 -14.76
C ASN A 61 -3.15 3.44 -13.75
N GLY A 62 -2.41 4.53 -13.50
CA GLY A 62 -2.77 5.53 -12.49
C GLY A 62 -2.74 5.05 -11.03
N ALA A 63 -2.59 3.76 -10.83
CA ALA A 63 -2.23 3.06 -9.61
C ALA A 63 -1.28 1.91 -9.97
N MET A 64 -0.56 1.37 -8.98
CA MET A 64 0.22 0.15 -9.17
C MET A 64 -0.56 -1.02 -8.60
N ARG A 65 -0.93 -1.98 -9.42
CA ARG A 65 -1.53 -3.25 -8.98
C ARG A 65 -0.52 -4.36 -9.14
N VAL A 66 -0.34 -5.17 -8.09
CA VAL A 66 0.56 -6.32 -8.09
C VAL A 66 -0.20 -7.53 -7.57
N VAL A 67 -0.16 -8.62 -8.32
CA VAL A 67 -0.67 -9.92 -7.87
C VAL A 67 0.51 -10.81 -7.57
N GLU A 68 0.61 -11.27 -6.34
CA GLU A 68 1.67 -12.14 -5.83
C GLU A 68 1.07 -13.46 -5.33
N GLU A 69 1.77 -14.56 -5.50
CA GLU A 69 1.30 -15.87 -5.09
C GLU A 69 2.37 -16.61 -4.29
N HIS A 70 1.94 -17.21 -3.18
CA HIS A 70 2.68 -18.23 -2.44
C HIS A 70 2.00 -19.58 -2.61
N ARG A 71 2.78 -20.65 -2.90
CA ARG A 71 2.30 -22.03 -2.94
C ARG A 71 3.25 -22.98 -2.25
N GLN A 72 2.69 -23.81 -1.37
CA GLN A 72 3.43 -24.89 -0.72
C GLN A 72 2.48 -26.07 -0.38
N GLY A 73 2.56 -27.14 -1.15
CA GLY A 73 1.67 -28.29 -0.99
C GLY A 73 0.20 -27.91 -1.18
N ASP A 74 -0.63 -28.19 -0.16
CA ASP A 74 -2.06 -27.87 -0.14
C ASP A 74 -2.36 -26.41 0.18
N TYR A 75 -1.35 -25.64 0.61
CA TYR A 75 -1.49 -24.21 0.96
C TYR A 75 -1.23 -23.35 -0.28
N GLY A 76 -2.12 -22.41 -0.51
CA GLY A 76 -1.99 -21.38 -1.53
C GLY A 76 -2.53 -20.06 -1.00
N LEU A 77 -1.77 -18.99 -1.18
CA LEU A 77 -2.18 -17.63 -0.84
C LEU A 77 -1.84 -16.71 -2.00
N GLU A 78 -2.88 -16.12 -2.58
CA GLU A 78 -2.76 -15.04 -3.56
C GLU A 78 -3.01 -13.71 -2.86
N VAL A 79 -2.15 -12.74 -3.10
CA VAL A 79 -2.30 -11.37 -2.60
C VAL A 79 -2.39 -10.44 -3.80
N ASP A 80 -3.56 -9.84 -3.97
CA ASP A 80 -3.80 -8.75 -4.93
C ASP A 80 -3.68 -7.45 -4.17
N ARG A 81 -2.64 -6.66 -4.44
CA ARG A 81 -2.44 -5.36 -3.83
C ARG A 81 -2.53 -4.23 -4.84
N VAL A 82 -3.13 -3.13 -4.40
CA VAL A 82 -3.19 -1.89 -5.17
C VAL A 82 -2.54 -0.79 -4.34
N ILE A 83 -1.53 -0.13 -4.92
CA ILE A 83 -0.78 0.97 -4.30
C ILE A 83 -1.18 2.25 -5.01
N PHE A 84 -1.67 3.25 -4.26
CA PHE A 84 -2.17 4.49 -4.82
C PHE A 84 -2.09 5.65 -3.83
N PRO A 85 -1.90 6.90 -4.30
CA PRO A 85 -2.11 8.08 -3.46
C PRO A 85 -3.60 8.35 -3.32
N ALA A 86 -4.06 8.74 -2.13
CA ALA A 86 -5.39 9.27 -1.93
C ALA A 86 -5.60 10.56 -2.75
N MET A 87 -6.85 10.90 -3.06
CA MET A 87 -7.17 12.07 -3.88
C MET A 87 -7.20 13.36 -3.04
N GLU A 88 -7.90 13.33 -1.93
CA GLU A 88 -8.15 14.50 -1.07
C GLU A 88 -7.31 14.45 0.22
N GLU A 89 -6.98 13.25 0.69
CA GLU A 89 -6.30 13.05 1.96
C GLU A 89 -4.77 13.04 1.80
N PRO A 90 -4.00 13.52 2.79
CA PRO A 90 -2.53 13.49 2.75
C PRO A 90 -1.99 12.09 3.04
N ALA A 91 -2.42 11.10 2.25
CA ALA A 91 -2.15 9.69 2.48
C ALA A 91 -1.73 8.94 1.21
N MET A 92 -0.86 7.93 1.40
CA MET A 92 -0.59 6.87 0.46
C MET A 92 -1.19 5.57 1.01
N CYS A 93 -1.90 4.86 0.17
CA CYS A 93 -2.63 3.66 0.53
C CYS A 93 -2.11 2.44 -0.23
N GLU A 94 -2.08 1.31 0.46
CA GLU A 94 -1.95 -0.01 -0.15
C GLU A 94 -3.14 -0.85 0.33
N ARG A 95 -4.00 -1.24 -0.60
CA ARG A 95 -5.14 -2.11 -0.33
C ARG A 95 -4.78 -3.51 -0.77
N TYR A 96 -5.06 -4.49 0.08
CA TYR A 96 -4.75 -5.89 -0.15
C TYR A 96 -6.01 -6.75 -0.11
N VAL A 97 -6.10 -7.70 -1.03
CA VAL A 97 -7.05 -8.82 -0.98
C VAL A 97 -6.23 -10.09 -0.93
N ALA A 98 -6.22 -10.76 0.22
CA ALA A 98 -5.52 -12.02 0.44
C ALA A 98 -6.51 -13.18 0.30
N ARG A 99 -6.34 -14.02 -0.72
CA ARG A 99 -7.24 -15.12 -1.07
C ARG A 99 -6.58 -16.47 -0.87
N ASN A 100 -7.29 -17.39 -0.22
CA ASN A 100 -6.88 -18.78 -0.14
C ASN A 100 -7.12 -19.49 -1.49
N THR A 101 -6.05 -19.75 -2.22
CA THR A 101 -6.05 -20.50 -3.50
C THR A 101 -5.66 -21.97 -3.32
N GLY A 102 -5.44 -22.41 -2.07
CA GLY A 102 -5.15 -23.79 -1.70
C GLY A 102 -6.39 -24.66 -1.62
N SER A 103 -6.19 -25.90 -1.19
CA SER A 103 -7.24 -26.91 -1.02
C SER A 103 -7.69 -27.12 0.44
N VAL A 104 -7.02 -26.47 1.39
CA VAL A 104 -7.28 -26.60 2.84
C VAL A 104 -7.48 -25.24 3.50
N ALA A 105 -8.29 -25.21 4.56
CA ALA A 105 -8.41 -24.04 5.40
C ALA A 105 -7.14 -23.81 6.23
N TYR A 106 -6.83 -22.55 6.53
CA TYR A 106 -5.72 -22.18 7.38
C TYR A 106 -5.96 -20.88 8.15
N ALA A 107 -5.18 -20.67 9.20
CA ALA A 107 -5.13 -19.41 9.90
C ALA A 107 -4.17 -18.46 9.16
N LEU A 108 -4.70 -17.38 8.56
CA LEU A 108 -3.93 -16.28 8.00
C LEU A 108 -3.72 -15.24 9.10
N GLN A 109 -2.47 -14.92 9.37
CA GLN A 109 -2.09 -13.85 10.29
C GLN A 109 -1.59 -12.64 9.49
N ILE A 110 -2.27 -11.52 9.69
CA ILE A 110 -1.96 -10.20 9.13
C ILE A 110 -1.32 -9.37 10.25
N PRO A 111 -0.17 -8.71 10.02
CA PRO A 111 0.51 -7.96 11.08
C PRO A 111 -0.37 -6.81 11.60
N GLU A 112 -0.38 -6.63 12.91
CA GLU A 112 -0.90 -5.44 13.57
C GLU A 112 0.26 -4.43 13.66
N LEU A 113 0.26 -3.43 12.77
CA LEU A 113 1.32 -2.44 12.70
C LEU A 113 0.73 -1.05 12.88
N GLU A 114 1.31 -0.32 13.82
CA GLU A 114 1.09 1.10 14.00
C GLU A 114 2.41 1.75 14.38
N GLN A 115 2.84 2.72 13.58
CA GLN A 115 4.09 3.45 13.79
C GLN A 115 3.84 4.93 13.56
N THR A 116 4.26 5.76 14.53
CA THR A 116 4.29 7.21 14.40
C THR A 116 5.72 7.72 14.48
N ILE A 117 6.09 8.55 13.51
CA ILE A 117 7.37 9.25 13.45
C ILE A 117 7.09 10.75 13.55
N GLU A 118 7.70 11.44 14.51
CA GLU A 118 7.70 12.91 14.57
C GLU A 118 8.97 13.45 13.94
N THR A 119 8.80 14.48 13.09
CA THR A 119 9.95 15.17 12.49
C THR A 119 10.52 16.22 13.46
N ASP A 120 11.79 16.59 13.26
CA ASP A 120 12.41 17.68 14.01
C ASP A 120 11.67 19.00 13.72
N PRO A 121 11.14 19.68 14.75
CA PRO A 121 10.41 20.93 14.58
C PRO A 121 11.25 22.06 13.98
N ALA A 122 12.58 22.00 14.11
CA ALA A 122 13.48 22.99 13.51
C ALA A 122 13.58 22.84 11.97
N ARG A 123 13.07 21.75 11.41
CA ARG A 123 13.12 21.48 9.96
C ARG A 123 11.79 21.69 9.26
N GLY A 124 10.70 21.85 9.96
CA GLY A 124 9.39 22.14 9.41
C GLY A 124 9.06 23.64 9.46
N VAL A 125 8.40 24.16 8.42
CA VAL A 125 7.93 25.56 8.39
C VAL A 125 6.88 25.80 9.48
N GLU A 126 6.04 24.81 9.74
CA GLU A 126 4.98 24.88 10.75
C GLU A 126 5.34 24.11 12.05
N GLY A 127 6.62 23.77 12.22
CA GLY A 127 7.09 22.98 13.34
C GLY A 127 7.23 21.48 13.00
N SER A 128 6.95 20.58 13.94
CA SER A 128 7.01 19.16 13.71
C SER A 128 5.81 18.64 12.91
N TYR A 129 6.07 17.65 12.09
CA TYR A 129 5.05 16.87 11.38
C TYR A 129 5.00 15.46 11.96
N ARG A 130 3.81 14.84 11.93
CA ARG A 130 3.61 13.44 12.31
C ARG A 130 3.44 12.61 11.04
N ILE A 131 4.17 11.51 10.96
CA ILE A 131 4.02 10.51 9.90
C ILE A 131 3.50 9.25 10.58
N VAL A 132 2.28 8.85 10.22
CA VAL A 132 1.61 7.69 10.79
C VAL A 132 1.52 6.60 9.73
N SER A 133 1.99 5.40 10.07
CA SER A 133 1.88 4.22 9.22
C SER A 133 1.08 3.17 9.98
N ARG A 134 -0.06 2.75 9.44
CA ARG A 134 -0.97 1.82 10.12
C ARG A 134 -1.50 0.75 9.19
N VAL A 135 -1.51 -0.50 9.66
CA VAL A 135 -2.24 -1.60 9.03
C VAL A 135 -3.64 -1.67 9.62
N HIS A 136 -4.65 -1.54 8.78
CA HIS A 136 -6.05 -1.75 9.12
C HIS A 136 -6.47 -3.16 8.70
N GLY A 137 -7.23 -3.85 9.55
CA GLY A 137 -7.60 -5.26 9.34
C GLY A 137 -6.49 -6.24 9.71
N GLY A 138 -5.53 -5.82 10.56
CA GLY A 138 -4.58 -6.74 11.21
C GLY A 138 -5.28 -7.74 12.12
N GLY A 139 -4.68 -8.91 12.33
CA GLY A 139 -5.24 -9.96 13.17
C GLY A 139 -5.08 -11.37 12.61
N VAL A 140 -5.82 -12.32 13.16
CA VAL A 140 -5.80 -13.73 12.73
C VAL A 140 -7.17 -14.13 12.20
N TYR A 141 -7.20 -14.65 10.97
CA TYR A 141 -8.41 -15.03 10.26
C TYR A 141 -8.34 -16.49 9.83
N THR A 142 -9.41 -17.26 10.07
CA THR A 142 -9.55 -18.57 9.42
C THR A 142 -10.07 -18.34 8.01
N VAL A 143 -9.32 -18.81 6.99
CA VAL A 143 -9.65 -18.60 5.58
C VAL A 143 -9.86 -19.95 4.92
N GLU A 144 -11.12 -20.21 4.55
CA GLU A 144 -11.51 -21.42 3.83
C GLU A 144 -11.02 -21.36 2.37
N PRO A 145 -10.87 -22.50 1.67
CA PRO A 145 -10.55 -22.52 0.24
C PRO A 145 -11.49 -21.64 -0.59
N GLY A 146 -10.92 -20.67 -1.31
CA GLY A 146 -11.66 -19.71 -2.13
C GLY A 146 -12.07 -18.42 -1.41
N ASP A 147 -12.03 -18.39 -0.09
CA ASP A 147 -12.33 -17.18 0.68
C ASP A 147 -11.17 -16.19 0.66
N SER A 148 -11.47 -14.94 1.00
CA SER A 148 -10.50 -13.85 1.04
C SER A 148 -10.69 -12.93 2.25
N VAL A 149 -9.59 -12.30 2.66
CA VAL A 149 -9.54 -11.25 3.69
C VAL A 149 -9.03 -9.97 3.05
N VAL A 150 -9.67 -8.85 3.39
CA VAL A 150 -9.26 -7.50 2.94
C VAL A 150 -8.60 -6.79 4.11
N PHE A 151 -7.46 -6.16 3.84
CA PHE A 151 -6.75 -5.31 4.78
C PHE A 151 -6.01 -4.20 4.02
N SER A 152 -5.45 -3.23 4.73
CA SER A 152 -4.76 -2.11 4.09
C SER A 152 -3.61 -1.58 4.94
N LEU A 153 -2.63 -0.97 4.27
CA LEU A 153 -1.63 -0.09 4.87
C LEU A 153 -1.94 1.34 4.43
N VAL A 154 -2.06 2.24 5.41
CA VAL A 154 -2.19 3.68 5.18
C VAL A 154 -0.97 4.37 5.77
N ILE A 155 -0.33 5.22 4.98
CA ILE A 155 0.78 6.08 5.40
C ILE A 155 0.35 7.51 5.17
N GLU A 156 0.13 8.25 6.25
CA GLU A 156 -0.28 9.64 6.23
C GLU A 156 0.78 10.55 6.86
N ALA A 157 0.85 11.79 6.41
CA ALA A 157 1.69 12.80 7.05
C ALA A 157 0.85 14.05 7.35
N LEU A 158 0.90 14.50 8.58
CA LEU A 158 0.01 15.48 9.18
C LEU A 158 0.82 16.58 9.85
N ALA A 159 0.28 17.81 9.87
CA ALA A 159 0.75 18.81 10.81
C ALA A 159 0.46 18.34 12.25
N LYS A 160 1.15 18.93 13.21
CA LYS A 160 1.13 18.45 14.61
C LYS A 160 -0.26 18.31 15.20
N ASP A 161 -1.13 19.26 14.90
CA ASP A 161 -2.48 19.38 15.49
C ASP A 161 -3.59 18.88 14.55
N ASP A 162 -3.24 18.37 13.35
CA ASP A 162 -4.22 17.83 12.41
C ASP A 162 -4.76 16.48 12.91
N ALA A 163 -6.02 16.23 12.58
CA ALA A 163 -6.65 14.94 12.84
C ALA A 163 -6.12 13.90 11.86
N GLU A 164 -6.07 12.65 12.30
CA GLU A 164 -5.77 11.52 11.43
C GLU A 164 -6.88 11.29 10.38
N VAL A 165 -6.50 10.73 9.25
CA VAL A 165 -7.41 10.41 8.14
C VAL A 165 -8.47 9.43 8.62
N ALA A 166 -9.75 9.81 8.50
CA ALA A 166 -10.88 8.98 8.90
C ALA A 166 -11.42 8.08 7.77
N ALA A 167 -11.10 8.41 6.52
CA ALA A 167 -11.54 7.65 5.36
C ALA A 167 -10.89 6.26 5.33
N SER A 168 -11.66 5.23 4.99
CA SER A 168 -11.10 3.89 4.79
C SER A 168 -10.31 3.79 3.49
N ALA A 169 -9.36 2.84 3.41
CA ALA A 169 -8.64 2.57 2.16
C ALA A 169 -9.58 2.12 1.02
N ASP A 170 -10.71 1.49 1.35
CA ASP A 170 -11.74 1.11 0.37
C ASP A 170 -12.43 2.35 -0.23
N ASP A 171 -12.80 3.33 0.61
CA ASP A 171 -13.41 4.58 0.16
C ASP A 171 -12.43 5.39 -0.70
N MET A 172 -11.17 5.55 -0.22
CA MET A 172 -10.11 6.24 -0.97
C MET A 172 -9.80 5.56 -2.31
N TRP A 173 -9.84 4.21 -2.35
CA TRP A 173 -9.68 3.48 -3.61
C TRP A 173 -10.84 3.68 -4.55
N ALA A 174 -12.08 3.65 -4.06
CA ALA A 174 -13.28 3.88 -4.88
C ALA A 174 -13.25 5.28 -5.52
N GLU A 175 -12.83 6.30 -4.77
CA GLU A 175 -12.66 7.66 -5.24
C GLU A 175 -11.56 7.76 -6.31
N ARG A 176 -10.39 7.18 -6.05
CA ARG A 176 -9.28 7.10 -7.01
C ARG A 176 -9.68 6.41 -8.29
N LYS A 177 -10.37 5.27 -8.19
CA LYS A 177 -10.85 4.52 -9.34
C LYS A 177 -11.83 5.33 -10.18
N ALA A 178 -12.79 6.01 -9.55
CA ALA A 178 -13.73 6.88 -10.26
C ALA A 178 -13.03 8.01 -11.03
N PHE A 179 -11.97 8.59 -10.44
CA PHE A 179 -11.13 9.57 -11.13
C PHE A 179 -10.41 8.97 -12.35
N LEU A 180 -9.80 7.80 -12.21
CA LEU A 180 -9.08 7.13 -13.31
C LEU A 180 -10.03 6.77 -14.45
N ASP A 181 -11.19 6.18 -14.14
CA ASP A 181 -12.21 5.84 -15.12
C ASP A 181 -12.67 7.10 -15.89
N ALA A 182 -12.86 8.23 -15.19
CA ALA A 182 -13.23 9.49 -15.83
C ALA A 182 -12.12 10.09 -16.72
N VAL A 183 -10.85 9.84 -16.40
CA VAL A 183 -9.71 10.29 -17.23
C VAL A 183 -9.58 9.44 -18.48
N ASP A 184 -9.73 8.13 -18.37
CA ASP A 184 -9.66 7.20 -19.51
C ASP A 184 -10.77 7.50 -20.55
N ASP A 185 -11.95 7.92 -20.11
CA ASP A 185 -13.05 8.31 -21.00
C ASP A 185 -12.80 9.64 -21.75
N ASN A 186 -11.83 10.46 -21.33
CA ASN A 186 -11.59 11.79 -21.90
C ASN A 186 -10.60 11.82 -23.07
N LEU A 187 -9.82 10.75 -23.30
CA LEU A 187 -8.83 10.70 -24.37
C LEU A 187 -8.89 9.38 -25.13
N VAL A 188 -9.53 9.39 -26.28
CA VAL A 188 -9.47 8.28 -27.25
C VAL A 188 -8.49 8.66 -28.35
N LEU A 189 -7.35 7.98 -28.43
CA LEU A 189 -6.39 8.09 -29.52
C LEU A 189 -6.66 6.95 -30.52
N ASP A 190 -7.25 7.26 -31.64
CA ASP A 190 -7.38 6.36 -32.80
C ASP A 190 -6.20 6.67 -33.73
N THR A 191 -5.16 5.87 -33.66
CA THR A 191 -4.02 5.96 -34.58
C THR A 191 -4.21 4.92 -35.67
N PRO A 192 -4.26 5.31 -36.97
CA PRO A 192 -4.25 4.32 -38.03
C PRO A 192 -2.89 3.60 -37.96
N ASP A 193 -2.92 2.34 -37.61
CA ASP A 193 -1.78 1.45 -37.77
C ASP A 193 -1.67 1.09 -39.26
N ASP A 194 -0.54 1.52 -39.88
CA ASP A 194 -0.14 1.10 -41.21
C ASP A 194 0.62 -0.25 -41.15
#